data_126728b3c4d0e30b1e65bf6a54f1060f
#
_entry.id   126728b3c4d0e30b1e65bf6a54f1060f
#
_cell.length_a   1.000
_cell.length_b   1.000
_cell.length_c   1.000
_cell.angle_alpha   90.00
_cell.angle_beta   90.00
_cell.angle_gamma   90.00
#
_symmetry.space_group_name_H-M   'P 1'
#
loop_
_entity.id
_entity.type
_entity.pdbx_description
1 polymer ?
#
loop_
_entity_poly.entity_id
_entity_poly.type
_entity_poly.pdbx_seq_one_letter_code
_entity_poly.pdbx_strand_id
1 'polypeptide(L)'
;MKKRLLAAFLAFTFSGSALTALAIESTEPINPDTVAAYSEAEDPLTSQKKGDLVEYTPPEFNSDKAAGKTAQYSFLTGETYQVPSGYNVFHGIDVSKWEDDINWSKVKNAGIDYAIIRVGYRGTGNGALSEDPMFDTYMEGAIHAGIPVGVYIYSQALTVEEATAEANFVLERVQEYQISPPIVMDYEFCGNSGRLYQAHLSKSEMTKNALAFCETISNAGYQPMLYANKSFLTDNINANEVEDIASIWLAHYTTSTSYSGAYTQWQYSDTGRVSGINTDVDCNFYLTKGDLVPDPGDSVKGFTDVLSSNWYAEAVSFVVDHNLMSGTSASTFSPNVALTRVMAAQILYSLSGKPPVSYSAVYKDVSADAWYSDAVIWAYQNGIMSGYTNGTFGVNDVITREQIATILYSYSNRYGVDTSSLQNLNKYTDASKISSYAVTPMQWAVANGIISGRTSTTLVPQGSATRAECAAMLRSYLIGIGSPLLA
;
A
#
# COMPACT_ATOMS: atom_id res chain seq x y z
N MET A 1 28.04 12.25 6.72
CA MET A 1 27.79 13.09 7.91
C MET A 1 26.40 13.72 7.78
N LYS A 2 25.36 13.02 8.19
CA LYS A 2 23.97 13.53 8.15
C LYS A 2 23.65 14.13 9.52
N LYS A 3 23.26 15.39 9.54
CA LYS A 3 22.85 16.14 10.74
C LYS A 3 21.38 15.80 11.04
N ARG A 4 21.13 15.17 12.18
CA ARG A 4 19.77 15.03 12.74
C ARG A 4 19.37 16.37 13.35
N LEU A 5 18.23 16.94 12.94
CA LEU A 5 17.58 18.05 13.61
C LEU A 5 16.66 17.50 14.71
N LEU A 6 16.92 17.98 15.93
CA LEU A 6 16.13 17.71 17.13
C LEU A 6 14.93 18.67 17.13
N ALA A 7 13.70 18.19 17.11
CA ALA A 7 12.50 18.99 17.33
C ALA A 7 12.20 19.05 18.85
N ALA A 8 12.19 20.24 19.39
CA ALA A 8 11.84 20.53 20.79
C ALA A 8 10.31 20.67 20.93
N PHE A 9 9.71 19.86 21.80
CA PHE A 9 8.32 20.02 22.23
C PHE A 9 8.22 21.09 23.32
N LEU A 10 7.39 22.11 23.09
CA LEU A 10 6.95 23.05 24.12
C LEU A 10 5.74 22.45 24.84
N ALA A 11 5.86 22.24 26.12
CA ALA A 11 4.76 21.85 27.02
C ALA A 11 3.95 23.08 27.42
N PHE A 12 2.63 23.03 27.22
CA PHE A 12 1.67 23.93 27.89
C PHE A 12 1.12 23.23 29.13
N THR A 13 1.30 23.86 30.27
CA THR A 13 0.76 23.45 31.58
C THR A 13 -0.70 23.82 31.70
N PHE A 14 -1.57 22.85 32.03
CA PHE A 14 -2.85 23.11 32.67
C PHE A 14 -2.89 22.44 34.05
N SER A 15 -3.22 23.23 35.04
CA SER A 15 -3.35 22.84 36.45
C SER A 15 -4.70 22.18 36.72
N GLY A 16 -4.67 21.11 37.51
CA GLY A 16 -5.85 20.74 38.30
C GLY A 16 -6.12 19.26 38.50
N SER A 17 -5.92 18.84 39.74
CA SER A 17 -6.44 17.72 40.49
C SER A 17 -5.86 16.33 40.30
N ALA A 18 -5.38 15.81 41.41
CA ALA A 18 -4.69 14.58 41.67
C ALA A 18 -5.54 13.32 41.43
N LEU A 19 -4.92 12.35 40.78
CA LEU A 19 -5.18 10.94 40.98
C LEU A 19 -3.83 10.22 41.04
N THR A 20 -3.58 9.61 42.18
CA THR A 20 -2.37 8.83 42.47
C THR A 20 -2.27 7.60 41.57
N ALA A 21 -1.34 7.60 40.65
CA ALA A 21 -0.87 6.41 39.99
C ALA A 21 0.49 6.00 40.60
N LEU A 22 0.56 4.77 41.08
CA LEU A 22 1.82 4.15 41.52
C LEU A 22 2.78 4.07 40.32
N ALA A 23 3.83 4.86 40.37
CA ALA A 23 4.96 4.70 39.48
C ALA A 23 5.77 3.48 39.91
N ILE A 24 5.89 2.50 39.02
CA ILE A 24 6.99 1.51 39.11
C ILE A 24 8.12 2.10 38.25
N GLU A 25 9.09 2.71 38.94
CA GLU A 25 10.40 3.03 38.36
C GLU A 25 11.13 1.72 38.07
N SER A 26 11.41 1.41 36.81
CA SER A 26 12.56 0.61 36.42
C SER A 26 13.37 1.40 35.43
N THR A 27 14.28 2.21 35.93
CA THR A 27 15.32 2.89 35.18
C THR A 27 16.56 2.01 35.11
N GLU A 28 16.59 1.06 34.21
CA GLU A 28 17.84 0.52 33.67
C GLU A 28 17.81 0.71 32.17
N PRO A 29 18.85 1.28 31.55
CA PRO A 29 18.91 1.37 30.08
C PRO A 29 19.02 -0.06 29.54
N ILE A 30 18.07 -0.41 28.64
CA ILE A 30 18.08 -1.71 27.95
C ILE A 30 19.40 -1.80 27.16
N ASN A 31 20.25 -2.77 27.53
CA ASN A 31 21.47 -3.02 26.80
C ASN A 31 21.15 -3.51 25.38
N PRO A 32 21.61 -2.83 24.31
CA PRO A 32 21.35 -3.25 22.92
C PRO A 32 21.75 -4.70 22.63
N ASP A 33 22.82 -5.20 23.31
CA ASP A 33 23.31 -6.56 23.10
C ASP A 33 22.39 -7.65 23.70
N THR A 34 21.57 -7.30 24.71
CA THR A 34 20.59 -8.24 25.27
C THR A 34 19.31 -8.32 24.40
N VAL A 35 18.97 -7.26 23.67
CA VAL A 35 17.82 -7.27 22.75
C VAL A 35 18.13 -8.13 21.51
N ALA A 36 19.36 -8.05 20.98
CA ALA A 36 19.78 -8.86 19.84
C ALA A 36 19.82 -10.37 20.17
N ALA A 37 20.28 -10.73 21.38
CA ALA A 37 20.33 -12.15 21.80
C ALA A 37 18.92 -12.75 22.02
N TYR A 38 17.93 -11.95 22.44
CA TYR A 38 16.54 -12.40 22.59
C TYR A 38 15.81 -12.54 21.26
N SER A 39 16.15 -11.71 20.25
CA SER A 39 15.52 -11.76 18.95
C SER A 39 15.91 -13.00 18.13
N GLU A 40 17.15 -13.48 18.26
CA GLU A 40 17.63 -14.66 17.54
C GLU A 40 16.99 -15.98 18.00
N ALA A 41 16.58 -16.07 19.26
CA ALA A 41 15.88 -17.24 19.81
C ALA A 41 14.38 -17.26 19.50
N GLU A 42 13.82 -16.14 19.04
CA GLU A 42 12.38 -15.94 18.86
C GLU A 42 11.93 -15.79 17.39
N ASP A 43 12.87 -15.76 16.43
CA ASP A 43 12.56 -15.67 15.02
C ASP A 43 12.34 -17.08 14.43
N PRO A 44 11.15 -17.42 13.91
CA PRO A 44 10.83 -18.75 13.41
C PRO A 44 11.62 -19.16 12.16
N LEU A 45 12.28 -18.22 11.48
CA LEU A 45 13.08 -18.47 10.28
C LEU A 45 14.53 -18.91 10.56
N THR A 46 14.85 -19.30 11.81
CA THR A 46 16.21 -19.68 12.24
C THR A 46 16.71 -21.04 11.74
N SER A 47 15.91 -21.81 11.01
CA SER A 47 16.26 -23.19 10.61
C SER A 47 17.13 -23.28 9.34
N GLN A 48 17.50 -22.15 8.73
CA GLN A 48 18.24 -22.15 7.46
C GLN A 48 19.69 -22.58 7.64
N LYS A 49 20.11 -23.58 6.89
CA LYS A 49 21.49 -24.09 6.86
C LYS A 49 22.26 -23.42 5.73
N LYS A 50 23.47 -22.90 6.03
CA LYS A 50 24.41 -22.48 5.01
C LYS A 50 24.75 -23.67 4.11
N GLY A 51 24.49 -23.55 2.80
CA GLY A 51 24.84 -24.53 1.79
C GLY A 51 25.84 -23.97 0.78
N ASP A 52 26.48 -24.86 0.03
CA ASP A 52 27.39 -24.49 -1.05
C ASP A 52 26.61 -23.91 -2.24
N LEU A 53 27.07 -22.78 -2.77
CA LEU A 53 26.46 -22.12 -3.94
C LEU A 53 26.63 -23.00 -5.18
N VAL A 54 25.52 -23.40 -5.79
CA VAL A 54 25.52 -23.95 -7.14
C VAL A 54 25.20 -22.81 -8.11
N GLU A 55 26.08 -22.63 -9.10
CA GLU A 55 25.87 -21.60 -10.13
C GLU A 55 24.65 -21.99 -10.96
N TYR A 56 23.58 -21.19 -10.85
CA TYR A 56 22.31 -21.43 -11.51
C TYR A 56 22.27 -20.73 -12.87
N THR A 57 21.95 -21.47 -13.92
CA THR A 57 21.66 -20.92 -15.23
C THR A 57 20.13 -20.93 -15.40
N PRO A 58 19.46 -19.76 -15.49
CA PRO A 58 18.02 -19.72 -15.67
C PRO A 58 17.61 -20.45 -16.94
N PRO A 59 16.54 -21.27 -16.94
CA PRO A 59 15.93 -21.75 -18.18
C PRO A 59 15.41 -20.54 -18.98
N GLU A 60 15.51 -20.61 -20.30
CA GLU A 60 14.88 -19.60 -21.17
C GLU A 60 13.37 -19.58 -20.89
N PHE A 61 12.83 -18.38 -20.66
CA PHE A 61 11.42 -18.14 -20.42
C PHE A 61 10.64 -18.48 -21.71
N ASN A 62 10.17 -19.69 -21.81
CA ASN A 62 9.22 -20.07 -22.85
C ASN A 62 7.82 -19.77 -22.32
N SER A 63 7.25 -18.67 -22.77
CA SER A 63 5.85 -18.29 -22.53
C SER A 63 4.89 -19.19 -23.32
N ASP A 64 5.01 -20.51 -23.18
CA ASP A 64 4.08 -21.45 -23.78
C ASP A 64 2.74 -21.36 -23.06
N LYS A 65 1.82 -20.62 -23.68
CA LYS A 65 0.39 -20.60 -23.36
C LYS A 65 -0.17 -22.02 -23.46
N ALA A 66 -0.03 -22.80 -22.42
CA ALA A 66 -0.65 -24.13 -22.32
C ALA A 66 -2.06 -23.97 -21.76
N ALA A 67 -3.04 -23.65 -22.61
CA ALA A 67 -4.44 -23.74 -22.27
C ALA A 67 -4.77 -25.19 -21.83
N GLY A 68 -5.19 -25.37 -20.57
CA GLY A 68 -5.81 -26.59 -20.10
C GLY A 68 -4.89 -27.69 -19.53
N LYS A 69 -3.61 -27.42 -19.25
CA LYS A 69 -2.70 -28.33 -18.55
C LYS A 69 -2.07 -27.64 -17.36
N THR A 70 -1.83 -28.39 -16.28
CA THR A 70 -1.01 -27.93 -15.15
C THR A 70 0.39 -27.60 -15.68
N ALA A 71 0.82 -26.34 -15.55
CA ALA A 71 2.16 -25.97 -15.95
C ALA A 71 3.15 -26.57 -14.96
N GLN A 72 4.28 -27.09 -15.47
CA GLN A 72 5.36 -27.64 -14.65
C GLN A 72 6.52 -26.64 -14.64
N TYR A 73 6.94 -26.25 -13.44
CA TYR A 73 8.07 -25.37 -13.24
C TYR A 73 9.18 -26.09 -12.49
N SER A 74 10.39 -26.08 -13.06
CA SER A 74 11.60 -26.47 -12.38
C SER A 74 12.45 -25.23 -12.20
N PHE A 75 12.46 -24.70 -10.96
CA PHE A 75 13.09 -23.41 -10.69
C PHE A 75 13.78 -23.42 -9.33
N LEU A 76 14.93 -22.80 -9.21
CA LEU A 76 15.71 -22.56 -7.99
C LEU A 76 16.00 -23.76 -7.05
N THR A 77 15.10 -24.72 -6.95
CA THR A 77 15.25 -25.91 -6.09
C THR A 77 15.63 -27.17 -6.86
N GLY A 78 15.56 -27.14 -8.20
CA GLY A 78 15.72 -28.31 -9.05
C GLY A 78 14.49 -29.25 -9.09
N GLU A 79 13.44 -28.96 -8.32
CA GLU A 79 12.20 -29.72 -8.29
C GLU A 79 11.21 -29.22 -9.36
N THR A 80 10.28 -30.05 -9.76
CA THR A 80 9.21 -29.69 -10.70
C THR A 80 7.92 -29.39 -9.93
N TYR A 81 7.43 -28.16 -10.04
CA TYR A 81 6.24 -27.69 -9.33
C TYR A 81 5.03 -27.66 -10.24
N GLN A 82 3.87 -28.05 -9.69
CA GLN A 82 2.58 -28.00 -10.38
C GLN A 82 1.77 -26.81 -9.91
N VAL A 83 1.56 -25.85 -10.78
CA VAL A 83 0.71 -24.68 -10.52
C VAL A 83 -0.61 -24.80 -11.28
N PRO A 84 -1.69 -24.13 -10.83
CA PRO A 84 -2.97 -24.15 -11.55
C PRO A 84 -2.82 -23.68 -12.99
N SER A 85 -3.46 -24.35 -13.93
CA SER A 85 -3.44 -23.96 -15.35
C SER A 85 -4.21 -22.66 -15.59
N GLY A 86 -3.78 -21.88 -16.58
CA GLY A 86 -4.43 -20.62 -16.95
C GLY A 86 -4.01 -19.41 -16.12
N TYR A 87 -2.89 -19.53 -15.38
CA TYR A 87 -2.26 -18.43 -14.69
C TYR A 87 -0.90 -18.11 -15.31
N ASN A 88 -0.55 -16.84 -15.33
CA ASN A 88 0.84 -16.41 -15.45
C ASN A 88 1.53 -16.59 -14.11
N VAL A 89 2.78 -16.98 -14.14
CA VAL A 89 3.58 -17.27 -12.97
C VAL A 89 4.79 -16.36 -12.94
N PHE A 90 4.95 -15.62 -11.85
CA PHE A 90 6.12 -14.80 -11.57
C PHE A 90 6.91 -15.44 -10.43
N HIS A 91 8.23 -15.42 -10.56
CA HIS A 91 9.13 -16.00 -9.58
C HIS A 91 9.59 -14.91 -8.61
N GLY A 92 9.33 -15.11 -7.34
CA GLY A 92 9.75 -14.20 -6.29
C GLY A 92 10.53 -14.88 -5.19
N ILE A 93 11.16 -14.04 -4.40
CA ILE A 93 11.79 -14.41 -3.13
C ILE A 93 11.22 -13.55 -2.03
N ASP A 94 11.22 -14.06 -0.80
CA ASP A 94 11.07 -13.21 0.36
C ASP A 94 12.30 -13.31 1.25
N VAL A 95 12.67 -12.16 1.84
CA VAL A 95 13.96 -11.98 2.50
C VAL A 95 13.84 -11.13 3.76
N SER A 96 14.76 -11.40 4.67
CA SER A 96 14.91 -10.70 5.94
C SER A 96 16.39 -10.60 6.31
N LYS A 97 16.71 -10.18 7.51
CA LYS A 97 18.12 -10.11 8.00
C LYS A 97 18.91 -11.42 7.88
N TRP A 98 18.24 -12.54 7.61
CA TRP A 98 18.88 -13.87 7.60
C TRP A 98 19.62 -14.21 6.31
N GLU A 99 19.34 -13.48 5.22
CA GLU A 99 20.01 -13.65 3.94
C GLU A 99 21.35 -12.91 3.85
N ASP A 100 21.78 -12.25 4.93
CA ASP A 100 23.04 -11.50 5.01
C ASP A 100 23.16 -10.47 3.85
N ASP A 101 24.34 -10.33 3.25
CA ASP A 101 24.58 -9.44 2.12
C ASP A 101 24.01 -10.03 0.82
N ILE A 102 23.08 -9.31 0.18
CA ILE A 102 22.46 -9.70 -1.11
C ILE A 102 23.05 -8.89 -2.25
N ASN A 103 23.48 -9.57 -3.30
CA ASN A 103 23.84 -8.94 -4.57
C ASN A 103 22.61 -8.89 -5.50
N TRP A 104 21.82 -7.83 -5.38
CA TRP A 104 20.55 -7.67 -6.08
C TRP A 104 20.66 -7.69 -7.62
N SER A 105 21.79 -7.23 -8.19
CA SER A 105 22.02 -7.33 -9.63
C SER A 105 22.14 -8.78 -10.08
N LYS A 106 22.78 -9.65 -9.28
CA LYS A 106 22.83 -11.08 -9.59
C LYS A 106 21.47 -11.75 -9.38
N VAL A 107 20.72 -11.36 -8.34
CA VAL A 107 19.35 -11.82 -8.10
C VAL A 107 18.44 -11.51 -9.29
N LYS A 108 18.50 -10.27 -9.81
CA LYS A 108 17.75 -9.89 -11.02
C LYS A 108 18.12 -10.73 -12.22
N ASN A 109 19.44 -10.91 -12.45
CA ASN A 109 19.95 -11.71 -13.57
C ASN A 109 19.65 -13.20 -13.42
N ALA A 110 19.37 -13.69 -12.21
CA ALA A 110 18.90 -15.06 -11.97
C ALA A 110 17.42 -15.28 -12.33
N GLY A 111 16.72 -14.25 -12.80
CA GLY A 111 15.33 -14.36 -13.24
C GLY A 111 14.31 -14.18 -12.12
N ILE A 112 14.67 -13.52 -11.03
CA ILE A 112 13.72 -13.13 -9.98
C ILE A 112 12.92 -11.91 -10.46
N ASP A 113 11.60 -12.06 -10.49
CA ASP A 113 10.67 -11.06 -10.98
C ASP A 113 10.30 -10.03 -9.90
N TYR A 114 10.23 -10.43 -8.62
CA TYR A 114 9.88 -9.57 -7.49
C TYR A 114 10.50 -10.08 -6.19
N ALA A 115 10.53 -9.22 -5.17
CA ALA A 115 10.94 -9.57 -3.82
C ALA A 115 9.94 -9.05 -2.79
N ILE A 116 9.74 -9.78 -1.69
CA ILE A 116 8.98 -9.33 -0.51
C ILE A 116 9.98 -9.18 0.64
N ILE A 117 10.11 -7.96 1.17
CA ILE A 117 11.17 -7.62 2.14
C ILE A 117 10.55 -7.42 3.52
N ARG A 118 11.13 -8.04 4.55
CA ARG A 118 10.66 -7.88 5.92
C ARG A 118 10.92 -6.46 6.42
N VAL A 119 9.82 -5.76 6.78
CA VAL A 119 9.90 -4.45 7.45
C VAL A 119 10.34 -4.62 8.91
N GLY A 120 9.82 -5.64 9.56
CA GLY A 120 10.06 -5.88 10.98
C GLY A 120 9.20 -7.01 11.52
N TYR A 121 9.12 -7.11 12.81
CA TYR A 121 8.42 -8.19 13.50
C TYR A 121 7.90 -7.75 14.87
N ARG A 122 6.87 -8.44 15.35
CA ARG A 122 6.48 -8.40 16.75
C ARG A 122 7.12 -9.58 17.49
N GLY A 123 7.86 -9.29 18.55
CA GLY A 123 8.58 -10.30 19.35
C GLY A 123 7.64 -11.36 19.92
N THR A 124 8.06 -12.62 19.81
CA THR A 124 7.27 -13.81 20.18
C THR A 124 7.11 -13.99 21.69
N GLY A 125 7.93 -13.33 22.49
CA GLY A 125 7.85 -13.33 23.97
C GLY A 125 7.24 -12.05 24.53
N ASN A 126 7.88 -10.92 24.27
CA ASN A 126 7.53 -9.63 24.89
C ASN A 126 6.48 -8.81 24.09
N GLY A 127 6.19 -9.19 22.85
CA GLY A 127 5.24 -8.49 21.98
C GLY A 127 5.69 -7.11 21.51
N ALA A 128 6.97 -6.75 21.66
CA ALA A 128 7.50 -5.48 21.20
C ALA A 128 7.65 -5.48 19.67
N LEU A 129 7.36 -4.35 19.03
CA LEU A 129 7.64 -4.14 17.60
C LEU A 129 9.11 -3.78 17.41
N SER A 130 9.75 -4.44 16.46
CA SER A 130 11.15 -4.22 16.09
C SER A 130 11.27 -4.16 14.58
N GLU A 131 12.15 -3.29 14.09
CA GLU A 131 12.46 -3.18 12.67
C GLU A 131 13.50 -4.23 12.28
N ASP A 132 13.39 -4.73 11.05
CA ASP A 132 14.44 -5.58 10.49
C ASP A 132 15.67 -4.73 10.15
N PRO A 133 16.86 -5.07 10.69
CA PRO A 133 18.06 -4.24 10.50
C PRO A 133 18.52 -4.14 9.03
N MET A 134 18.07 -5.05 8.16
CA MET A 134 18.41 -5.05 6.74
C MET A 134 17.33 -4.42 5.86
N PHE A 135 16.22 -3.96 6.44
CA PHE A 135 15.08 -3.45 5.68
C PHE A 135 15.47 -2.37 4.66
N ASP A 136 16.04 -1.26 5.12
CA ASP A 136 16.43 -0.15 4.23
C ASP A 136 17.47 -0.59 3.19
N THR A 137 18.46 -1.39 3.61
CA THR A 137 19.52 -1.91 2.73
C THR A 137 18.93 -2.75 1.60
N TYR A 138 17.97 -3.62 1.90
CA TYR A 138 17.35 -4.48 0.91
C TYR A 138 16.38 -3.72 0.02
N MET A 139 15.59 -2.80 0.57
CA MET A 139 14.71 -1.93 -0.22
C MET A 139 15.50 -1.13 -1.26
N GLU A 140 16.54 -0.42 -0.81
CA GLU A 140 17.39 0.37 -1.71
C GLU A 140 18.08 -0.51 -2.76
N GLY A 141 18.61 -1.67 -2.36
CA GLY A 141 19.30 -2.58 -3.24
C GLY A 141 18.42 -3.20 -4.31
N ALA A 142 17.23 -3.70 -3.94
CA ALA A 142 16.27 -4.30 -4.86
C ALA A 142 15.70 -3.27 -5.84
N ILE A 143 15.28 -2.11 -5.34
CA ILE A 143 14.77 -1.00 -6.16
C ILE A 143 15.84 -0.53 -7.16
N HIS A 144 17.09 -0.37 -6.71
CA HIS A 144 18.20 0.02 -7.59
C HIS A 144 18.49 -1.01 -8.69
N ALA A 145 18.31 -2.29 -8.39
CA ALA A 145 18.44 -3.36 -9.38
C ALA A 145 17.21 -3.49 -10.31
N GLY A 146 16.16 -2.70 -10.10
CA GLY A 146 14.92 -2.75 -10.89
C GLY A 146 14.08 -3.98 -10.59
N ILE A 147 14.15 -4.50 -9.35
CA ILE A 147 13.26 -5.56 -8.85
C ILE A 147 12.08 -4.89 -8.15
N PRO A 148 10.83 -5.13 -8.58
CA PRO A 148 9.64 -4.72 -7.85
C PRO A 148 9.63 -5.29 -6.44
N VAL A 149 9.31 -4.47 -5.43
CA VAL A 149 9.35 -4.87 -4.03
C VAL A 149 7.99 -4.72 -3.35
N GLY A 150 7.52 -5.78 -2.70
CA GLY A 150 6.52 -5.74 -1.66
C GLY A 150 7.18 -5.82 -0.29
N VAL A 151 6.38 -5.77 0.76
CA VAL A 151 6.91 -5.83 2.13
C VAL A 151 6.05 -6.69 3.04
N TYR A 152 6.66 -7.25 4.09
CA TYR A 152 5.92 -7.99 5.12
C TYR A 152 6.35 -7.64 6.54
N ILE A 153 5.44 -7.87 7.48
CA ILE A 153 5.73 -7.86 8.92
C ILE A 153 5.41 -9.22 9.51
N TYR A 154 6.36 -9.80 10.26
CA TYR A 154 6.10 -11.00 11.04
C TYR A 154 5.25 -10.64 12.27
N SER A 155 4.02 -11.12 12.26
CA SER A 155 2.99 -10.75 13.23
C SER A 155 2.84 -11.77 14.34
N GLN A 156 2.77 -11.27 15.56
CA GLN A 156 2.36 -12.02 16.75
C GLN A 156 1.23 -11.27 17.48
N ALA A 157 0.36 -10.56 16.72
CA ALA A 157 -0.75 -9.79 17.28
C ALA A 157 -1.76 -10.69 18.00
N LEU A 158 -2.11 -10.31 19.21
CA LEU A 158 -3.13 -10.97 20.04
C LEU A 158 -4.48 -10.25 20.00
N THR A 159 -4.47 -8.96 19.64
CA THR A 159 -5.67 -8.11 19.60
C THR A 159 -5.72 -7.27 18.33
N VAL A 160 -6.91 -6.75 18.03
CA VAL A 160 -7.16 -5.80 16.93
C VAL A 160 -6.26 -4.58 17.04
N GLU A 161 -6.04 -4.06 18.26
CA GLU A 161 -5.18 -2.90 18.50
C GLU A 161 -3.72 -3.21 18.16
N GLU A 162 -3.25 -4.40 18.51
CA GLU A 162 -1.88 -4.83 18.15
C GLU A 162 -1.72 -5.01 16.64
N ALA A 163 -2.69 -5.63 15.97
CA ALA A 163 -2.67 -5.79 14.52
C ALA A 163 -2.71 -4.44 13.79
N THR A 164 -3.54 -3.50 14.27
CA THR A 164 -3.57 -2.13 13.76
C THR A 164 -2.25 -1.40 13.99
N ALA A 165 -1.61 -1.63 15.15
CA ALA A 165 -0.29 -1.03 15.43
C ALA A 165 0.80 -1.60 14.51
N GLU A 166 0.76 -2.89 14.17
CA GLU A 166 1.65 -3.51 13.18
C GLU A 166 1.46 -2.89 11.78
N ALA A 167 0.22 -2.73 11.34
CA ALA A 167 -0.06 -2.07 10.07
C ALA A 167 0.48 -0.64 10.01
N ASN A 168 0.25 0.16 11.07
CA ASN A 168 0.78 1.52 11.15
C ASN A 168 2.32 1.56 11.19
N PHE A 169 2.94 0.60 11.88
CA PHE A 169 4.40 0.45 11.92
C PHE A 169 4.97 0.22 10.51
N VAL A 170 4.32 -0.60 9.69
CA VAL A 170 4.72 -0.81 8.29
C VAL A 170 4.50 0.45 7.47
N LEU A 171 3.31 1.07 7.57
CA LEU A 171 2.95 2.26 6.82
C LEU A 171 3.92 3.43 7.06
N GLU A 172 4.38 3.62 8.29
CA GLU A 172 5.37 4.66 8.61
C GLU A 172 6.71 4.45 7.89
N ARG A 173 7.12 3.18 7.68
CA ARG A 173 8.43 2.84 7.11
C ARG A 173 8.45 2.81 5.60
N VAL A 174 7.33 2.49 4.99
CA VAL A 174 7.25 2.42 3.51
C VAL A 174 6.98 3.77 2.84
N GLN A 175 6.76 4.85 3.60
CA GLN A 175 6.42 6.17 3.05
C GLN A 175 7.48 6.73 2.09
N GLU A 176 8.75 6.41 2.31
CA GLU A 176 9.88 6.90 1.52
C GLU A 176 10.18 6.01 0.30
N TYR A 177 9.50 4.87 0.18
CA TYR A 177 9.75 3.88 -0.86
C TYR A 177 8.59 3.77 -1.85
N GLN A 178 8.95 3.58 -3.10
CA GLN A 178 7.98 3.14 -4.10
C GLN A 178 7.88 1.62 -4.04
N ILE A 179 6.86 1.14 -3.34
CA ILE A 179 6.58 -0.29 -3.24
C ILE A 179 5.56 -0.74 -4.29
N SER A 180 5.80 -1.92 -4.83
CA SER A 180 4.79 -2.69 -5.56
C SER A 180 3.94 -3.45 -4.55
N PRO A 181 2.65 -3.70 -4.82
CA PRO A 181 1.87 -4.54 -3.91
C PRO A 181 2.51 -5.94 -3.79
N PRO A 182 2.35 -6.62 -2.65
CA PRO A 182 1.49 -6.27 -1.52
C PRO A 182 2.21 -5.70 -0.30
N ILE A 183 1.41 -5.27 0.72
CA ILE A 183 1.84 -5.19 2.12
C ILE A 183 1.24 -6.39 2.87
N VAL A 184 2.10 -7.22 3.46
CA VAL A 184 1.75 -8.53 3.98
C VAL A 184 1.77 -8.59 5.50
N MET A 185 0.72 -9.14 6.09
CA MET A 185 0.74 -9.67 7.44
C MET A 185 1.18 -11.14 7.38
N ASP A 186 2.35 -11.45 7.88
CA ASP A 186 2.80 -12.82 8.09
C ASP A 186 2.33 -13.26 9.47
N TYR A 187 1.26 -14.08 9.50
CA TYR A 187 0.54 -14.43 10.72
C TYR A 187 0.56 -15.94 10.94
N GLU A 188 1.48 -16.36 11.80
CA GLU A 188 1.70 -17.78 12.07
C GLU A 188 2.25 -18.04 13.48
N PHE A 189 2.18 -19.29 13.93
CA PHE A 189 2.73 -19.70 15.21
C PHE A 189 4.26 -19.84 15.15
N CYS A 190 4.96 -19.23 16.11
CA CYS A 190 6.37 -19.49 16.37
C CYS A 190 6.51 -20.64 17.36
N GLY A 191 6.33 -21.86 16.89
CA GLY A 191 6.36 -23.04 17.76
C GLY A 191 5.33 -22.97 18.91
N ASN A 192 5.45 -23.88 19.86
CA ASN A 192 4.50 -23.99 20.97
C ASN A 192 4.76 -23.02 22.13
N SER A 193 5.91 -22.33 22.15
CA SER A 193 6.28 -21.38 23.21
C SER A 193 5.99 -19.94 22.85
N GLY A 194 5.71 -19.64 21.57
CA GLY A 194 5.43 -18.30 21.10
C GLY A 194 4.14 -17.73 21.70
N ARG A 195 4.09 -16.39 21.90
CA ARG A 195 2.97 -15.71 22.56
C ARG A 195 1.63 -15.94 21.86
N LEU A 196 1.62 -15.98 20.54
CA LEU A 196 0.40 -16.21 19.75
C LEU A 196 -0.17 -17.61 20.00
N TYR A 197 0.69 -18.65 20.05
CA TYR A 197 0.27 -20.00 20.36
C TYR A 197 -0.25 -20.10 21.82
N GLN A 198 0.47 -19.51 22.77
CA GLN A 198 0.14 -19.56 24.19
C GLN A 198 -1.14 -18.76 24.54
N ALA A 199 -1.52 -17.81 23.72
CA ALA A 199 -2.75 -17.02 23.92
C ALA A 199 -4.03 -17.81 23.67
N HIS A 200 -3.95 -18.95 22.97
CA HIS A 200 -5.12 -19.81 22.65
C HIS A 200 -6.31 -19.04 22.05
N LEU A 201 -6.02 -18.08 21.17
CA LEU A 201 -7.07 -17.30 20.52
C LEU A 201 -8.00 -18.20 19.70
N SER A 202 -9.27 -17.88 19.70
CA SER A 202 -10.23 -18.53 18.83
C SER A 202 -10.01 -18.14 17.37
N LYS A 203 -10.48 -18.99 16.45
CA LYS A 203 -10.47 -18.71 15.01
C LYS A 203 -11.07 -17.33 14.68
N SER A 204 -12.17 -16.96 15.36
CA SER A 204 -12.81 -15.65 15.17
C SER A 204 -11.95 -14.48 15.63
N GLU A 205 -11.19 -14.62 16.73
CA GLU A 205 -10.30 -13.56 17.21
C GLU A 205 -9.10 -13.38 16.28
N MET A 206 -8.47 -14.47 15.85
CA MET A 206 -7.37 -14.41 14.86
C MET A 206 -7.83 -13.81 13.54
N THR A 207 -9.05 -14.17 13.06
CA THR A 207 -9.62 -13.57 11.86
C THR A 207 -9.82 -12.06 12.01
N LYS A 208 -10.34 -11.59 13.17
CA LYS A 208 -10.50 -10.15 13.43
C LYS A 208 -9.17 -9.40 13.45
N ASN A 209 -8.12 -10.02 13.99
CA ASN A 209 -6.78 -9.41 13.98
C ASN A 209 -6.27 -9.25 12.54
N ALA A 210 -6.38 -10.32 11.73
CA ALA A 210 -5.99 -10.26 10.32
C ALA A 210 -6.79 -9.21 9.53
N LEU A 211 -8.12 -9.16 9.73
CA LEU A 211 -8.98 -8.15 9.12
C LEU A 211 -8.57 -6.73 9.50
N ALA A 212 -8.29 -6.47 10.79
CA ALA A 212 -7.89 -5.15 11.27
C ALA A 212 -6.58 -4.66 10.64
N PHE A 213 -5.59 -5.54 10.47
CA PHE A 213 -4.37 -5.23 9.73
C PHE A 213 -4.70 -4.91 8.28
N CYS A 214 -5.41 -5.80 7.58
CA CYS A 214 -5.71 -5.67 6.16
C CYS A 214 -6.57 -4.41 5.88
N GLU A 215 -7.56 -4.12 6.71
CA GLU A 215 -8.37 -2.90 6.60
C GLU A 215 -7.51 -1.63 6.80
N THR A 216 -6.59 -1.63 7.75
CA THR A 216 -5.69 -0.50 7.98
C THR A 216 -4.80 -0.25 6.76
N ILE A 217 -4.22 -1.29 6.18
CA ILE A 217 -3.41 -1.21 4.95
C ILE A 217 -4.25 -0.75 3.77
N SER A 218 -5.44 -1.33 3.58
CA SER A 218 -6.36 -0.96 2.49
C SER A 218 -6.83 0.50 2.61
N ASN A 219 -7.13 0.96 3.83
CA ASN A 219 -7.54 2.34 4.09
C ASN A 219 -6.42 3.35 3.80
N ALA A 220 -5.16 2.94 3.90
CA ALA A 220 -4.01 3.74 3.50
C ALA A 220 -3.75 3.73 1.99
N GLY A 221 -4.52 2.97 1.20
CA GLY A 221 -4.43 2.92 -0.26
C GLY A 221 -3.48 1.86 -0.79
N TYR A 222 -2.99 0.95 0.05
CA TYR A 222 -2.15 -0.18 -0.36
C TYR A 222 -2.98 -1.46 -0.49
N GLN A 223 -2.43 -2.45 -1.19
CA GLN A 223 -3.03 -3.78 -1.32
C GLN A 223 -2.58 -4.66 -0.15
N PRO A 224 -3.49 -5.09 0.74
CA PRO A 224 -3.16 -6.00 1.82
C PRO A 224 -3.07 -7.44 1.31
N MET A 225 -2.25 -8.23 2.01
CA MET A 225 -2.15 -9.67 1.83
C MET A 225 -1.95 -10.35 3.18
N LEU A 226 -2.53 -11.51 3.36
CA LEU A 226 -2.30 -12.37 4.50
C LEU A 226 -1.43 -13.55 4.08
N TYR A 227 -0.25 -13.68 4.69
CA TYR A 227 0.55 -14.90 4.62
C TYR A 227 0.26 -15.79 5.81
N ALA A 228 0.06 -17.05 5.55
CA ALA A 228 0.06 -18.11 6.54
C ALA A 228 0.29 -19.48 5.89
N ASN A 229 0.73 -20.45 6.68
CA ASN A 229 0.80 -21.83 6.21
C ASN A 229 -0.59 -22.45 6.07
N LYS A 230 -0.65 -23.54 5.28
CA LYS A 230 -1.92 -24.22 4.94
C LYS A 230 -2.76 -24.59 6.16
N SER A 231 -2.16 -25.14 7.21
CA SER A 231 -2.89 -25.54 8.41
C SER A 231 -3.45 -24.34 9.16
N PHE A 232 -2.69 -23.26 9.25
CA PHE A 232 -3.15 -22.03 9.90
C PHE A 232 -4.33 -21.40 9.16
N LEU A 233 -4.30 -21.34 7.84
CA LEU A 233 -5.42 -20.87 7.01
C LEU A 233 -6.67 -21.73 7.16
N THR A 234 -6.50 -23.05 7.30
CA THR A 234 -7.63 -24.00 7.43
C THR A 234 -8.25 -23.95 8.83
N ASP A 235 -7.40 -23.97 9.87
CA ASP A 235 -7.84 -24.26 11.23
C ASP A 235 -7.99 -23.00 12.09
N ASN A 236 -7.22 -21.96 11.83
CA ASN A 236 -7.08 -20.79 12.70
C ASN A 236 -7.63 -19.48 12.12
N ILE A 237 -7.89 -19.41 10.81
CA ILE A 237 -8.42 -18.23 10.13
C ILE A 237 -9.66 -18.59 9.31
N ASN A 238 -10.68 -17.73 9.31
CA ASN A 238 -11.75 -17.77 8.33
C ASN A 238 -11.26 -17.10 7.03
N ALA A 239 -10.52 -17.85 6.22
CA ALA A 239 -9.85 -17.33 5.04
C ALA A 239 -10.82 -16.61 4.08
N ASN A 240 -12.04 -17.11 3.90
CA ASN A 240 -13.05 -16.47 3.05
C ASN A 240 -13.41 -15.05 3.51
N GLU A 241 -13.45 -14.78 4.83
CA GLU A 241 -13.71 -13.41 5.34
C GLU A 241 -12.54 -12.48 5.02
N VAL A 242 -11.31 -12.99 5.01
CA VAL A 242 -10.11 -12.21 4.66
C VAL A 242 -10.04 -11.98 3.15
N GLU A 243 -10.42 -12.96 2.33
CA GLU A 243 -10.44 -12.88 0.87
C GLU A 243 -11.34 -11.75 0.32
N ASP A 244 -12.33 -11.30 1.10
CA ASP A 244 -13.17 -10.16 0.72
C ASP A 244 -12.41 -8.82 0.68
N ILE A 245 -11.27 -8.70 1.38
CA ILE A 245 -10.51 -7.46 1.50
C ILE A 245 -9.01 -7.58 1.19
N ALA A 246 -8.46 -8.79 1.23
CA ALA A 246 -7.04 -9.08 1.05
C ALA A 246 -6.83 -10.35 0.25
N SER A 247 -5.71 -10.42 -0.46
CA SER A 247 -5.29 -11.68 -1.11
C SER A 247 -4.56 -12.60 -0.11
N ILE A 248 -4.46 -13.88 -0.46
CA ILE A 248 -3.77 -14.89 0.37
C ILE A 248 -2.43 -15.25 -0.25
N TRP A 249 -1.39 -15.26 0.59
CA TRP A 249 -0.09 -15.86 0.32
C TRP A 249 0.02 -17.18 1.12
N LEU A 250 -0.11 -18.27 0.41
CA LEU A 250 -0.09 -19.61 0.98
C LEU A 250 1.34 -20.10 1.18
N ALA A 251 1.72 -20.49 2.38
CA ALA A 251 2.92 -21.30 2.60
C ALA A 251 2.55 -22.79 2.60
N HIS A 252 3.14 -23.54 1.68
CA HIS A 252 2.98 -24.98 1.60
C HIS A 252 4.14 -25.60 0.82
N TYR A 253 5.16 -26.06 1.53
CA TYR A 253 6.42 -26.59 0.99
C TYR A 253 6.19 -27.96 0.37
N THR A 254 5.80 -27.97 -0.89
CA THR A 254 5.45 -29.17 -1.66
C THR A 254 5.48 -28.84 -3.15
N THR A 255 5.64 -29.85 -3.99
CA THR A 255 5.61 -29.71 -5.44
C THR A 255 4.19 -29.54 -6.02
N SER A 256 3.14 -29.78 -5.23
CA SER A 256 1.75 -29.58 -5.63
C SER A 256 0.90 -29.33 -4.39
N THR A 257 0.31 -28.15 -4.30
CA THR A 257 -0.51 -27.80 -3.12
C THR A 257 -1.87 -28.50 -3.16
N SER A 258 -2.31 -28.96 -1.98
CA SER A 258 -3.65 -29.49 -1.73
C SER A 258 -4.54 -28.49 -0.97
N TYR A 259 -4.15 -27.22 -0.88
CA TYR A 259 -5.01 -26.17 -0.33
C TYR A 259 -6.17 -25.90 -1.31
N SER A 260 -7.39 -25.85 -0.78
CA SER A 260 -8.62 -25.71 -1.58
C SER A 260 -9.18 -24.27 -1.61
N GLY A 261 -8.67 -23.37 -0.75
CA GLY A 261 -9.03 -21.95 -0.74
C GLY A 261 -8.34 -21.17 -1.88
N ALA A 262 -8.77 -19.93 -2.09
CA ALA A 262 -8.12 -19.07 -3.06
C ALA A 262 -6.75 -18.58 -2.53
N TYR A 263 -5.80 -18.40 -3.42
CA TYR A 263 -4.51 -17.78 -3.14
C TYR A 263 -3.96 -17.14 -4.42
N THR A 264 -3.20 -16.09 -4.26
CA THR A 264 -2.53 -15.38 -5.37
C THR A 264 -1.02 -15.55 -5.30
N GLN A 265 -0.50 -15.92 -4.14
CA GLN A 265 0.91 -16.19 -3.95
C GLN A 265 1.10 -17.51 -3.22
N TRP A 266 2.13 -18.25 -3.61
CA TRP A 266 2.45 -19.53 -3.02
C TRP A 266 3.95 -19.62 -2.73
N GLN A 267 4.32 -19.63 -1.43
CA GLN A 267 5.66 -19.97 -0.98
C GLN A 267 5.79 -21.50 -1.02
N TYR A 268 6.58 -21.96 -1.97
CA TYR A 268 6.66 -23.40 -2.27
C TYR A 268 7.91 -24.05 -1.69
N SER A 269 8.91 -23.27 -1.28
CA SER A 269 10.16 -23.77 -0.71
C SER A 269 10.81 -22.72 0.18
N ASP A 270 11.48 -23.19 1.24
CA ASP A 270 12.34 -22.45 2.16
C ASP A 270 13.84 -22.77 1.96
N THR A 271 14.20 -23.52 0.91
CA THR A 271 15.55 -24.01 0.63
C THR A 271 16.02 -23.70 -0.78
N GLY A 272 15.52 -22.60 -1.35
CA GLY A 272 15.89 -22.16 -2.69
C GLY A 272 17.35 -21.66 -2.75
N ARG A 273 17.92 -21.72 -3.96
CA ARG A 273 19.27 -21.20 -4.27
C ARG A 273 19.18 -20.15 -5.36
N VAL A 274 19.55 -18.92 -5.01
CA VAL A 274 19.51 -17.79 -5.95
C VAL A 274 20.90 -17.18 -6.07
N SER A 275 21.38 -17.01 -7.29
CA SER A 275 22.65 -16.32 -7.52
C SER A 275 22.59 -14.92 -6.92
N GLY A 276 23.54 -14.58 -6.08
CA GLY A 276 23.56 -13.30 -5.36
C GLY A 276 23.15 -13.38 -3.90
N ILE A 277 22.65 -14.54 -3.45
CA ILE A 277 22.33 -14.85 -2.04
C ILE A 277 23.18 -16.04 -1.62
N ASN A 278 23.80 -15.95 -0.44
CA ASN A 278 24.75 -16.96 0.04
C ASN A 278 24.11 -18.04 0.97
N THR A 279 22.86 -17.83 1.33
CA THR A 279 22.06 -18.73 2.19
C THR A 279 20.98 -19.41 1.36
N ASP A 280 20.25 -20.34 1.96
CA ASP A 280 18.91 -20.73 1.49
C ASP A 280 18.01 -19.51 1.49
N VAL A 281 17.06 -19.45 0.56
CA VAL A 281 16.11 -18.35 0.45
C VAL A 281 14.72 -18.89 0.14
N ASP A 282 13.70 -18.22 0.69
CA ASP A 282 12.31 -18.52 0.47
C ASP A 282 11.90 -18.20 -0.97
N CYS A 283 11.27 -19.19 -1.62
CA CYS A 283 10.89 -19.11 -3.04
C CYS A 283 9.39 -19.11 -3.22
N ASN A 284 8.93 -18.25 -4.10
CA ASN A 284 7.53 -17.92 -4.29
C ASN A 284 7.09 -17.95 -5.74
N PHE A 285 5.86 -18.38 -5.98
CA PHE A 285 5.10 -18.10 -7.19
C PHE A 285 4.05 -17.02 -6.90
N TYR A 286 4.00 -15.97 -7.71
CA TYR A 286 2.87 -15.07 -7.78
C TYR A 286 2.03 -15.45 -9.00
N LEU A 287 0.74 -15.72 -8.79
CA LEU A 287 -0.18 -16.28 -9.76
C LEU A 287 -1.21 -15.24 -10.17
N THR A 288 -1.30 -14.96 -11.45
CA THR A 288 -2.25 -13.98 -11.97
C THR A 288 -3.07 -14.58 -13.11
N LYS A 289 -4.36 -14.29 -13.13
CA LYS A 289 -5.22 -14.65 -14.26
C LYS A 289 -5.10 -13.57 -15.34
N GLY A 290 -4.75 -13.99 -16.56
CA GLY A 290 -4.61 -13.10 -17.70
C GLY A 290 -3.18 -12.59 -17.90
N ASP A 291 -2.91 -12.00 -19.05
CA ASP A 291 -1.59 -11.50 -19.43
C ASP A 291 -1.22 -10.30 -18.54
N LEU A 292 -0.35 -10.49 -17.55
CA LEU A 292 0.26 -9.42 -16.75
C LEU A 292 1.62 -8.95 -17.28
N VAL A 293 2.06 -9.45 -18.41
CA VAL A 293 2.84 -8.58 -19.28
C VAL A 293 1.76 -7.69 -19.90
N PRO A 294 1.72 -6.38 -19.64
CA PRO A 294 0.91 -5.54 -20.49
C PRO A 294 1.38 -5.87 -21.90
N ASP A 295 0.56 -6.54 -22.68
CA ASP A 295 0.67 -6.35 -24.10
C ASP A 295 0.77 -4.82 -24.24
N PRO A 296 1.75 -4.26 -24.98
CA PRO A 296 1.72 -2.84 -25.29
C PRO A 296 0.32 -2.38 -25.76
N GLY A 297 -0.54 -3.33 -26.20
CA GLY A 297 -1.97 -3.14 -26.49
C GLY A 297 -2.92 -3.06 -25.27
N ASP A 298 -2.54 -3.56 -24.08
CA ASP A 298 -3.40 -3.55 -22.88
C ASP A 298 -3.14 -2.34 -21.96
N SER A 299 -2.06 -1.62 -22.19
CA SER A 299 -1.75 -0.40 -21.46
C SER A 299 -2.69 0.73 -21.86
N VAL A 300 -3.31 1.37 -20.89
CA VAL A 300 -4.20 2.53 -21.14
C VAL A 300 -3.35 3.75 -21.43
N LYS A 301 -3.53 4.32 -22.63
CA LYS A 301 -2.81 5.53 -23.07
C LYS A 301 -1.28 5.41 -23.07
N GLY A 302 -0.75 4.19 -23.17
CA GLY A 302 0.69 3.92 -23.13
C GLY A 302 1.31 3.93 -21.73
N PHE A 303 0.50 4.01 -20.68
CA PHE A 303 0.97 3.90 -19.30
C PHE A 303 1.10 2.45 -18.89
N THR A 304 2.32 2.00 -18.63
CA THR A 304 2.64 0.62 -18.26
C THR A 304 2.09 0.22 -16.89
N ASP A 305 1.76 1.20 -16.05
CA ASP A 305 1.18 1.05 -14.72
C ASP A 305 -0.35 1.24 -14.67
N VAL A 306 -1.00 1.31 -15.85
CA VAL A 306 -2.47 1.35 -15.97
C VAL A 306 -2.91 0.33 -17.01
N LEU A 307 -3.50 -0.77 -16.53
CA LEU A 307 -4.00 -1.84 -17.37
C LEU A 307 -5.51 -1.64 -17.66
N SER A 308 -5.98 -2.13 -18.78
CA SER A 308 -7.42 -2.10 -19.14
C SER A 308 -8.30 -2.81 -18.10
N SER A 309 -7.74 -3.78 -17.37
CA SER A 309 -8.40 -4.52 -16.28
C SER A 309 -8.47 -3.75 -14.95
N ASN A 310 -7.74 -2.65 -14.80
CA ASN A 310 -7.78 -1.87 -13.56
C ASN A 310 -9.13 -1.16 -13.43
N TRP A 311 -9.70 -1.12 -12.23
CA TRP A 311 -10.98 -0.46 -11.95
C TRP A 311 -11.02 1.02 -12.35
N TYR A 312 -9.84 1.65 -12.40
CA TYR A 312 -9.65 3.06 -12.76
C TYR A 312 -9.26 3.28 -14.23
N ALA A 313 -9.14 2.21 -15.03
CA ALA A 313 -8.65 2.27 -16.42
C ALA A 313 -9.43 3.27 -17.29
N GLU A 314 -10.75 3.17 -17.29
CA GLU A 314 -11.63 4.09 -18.01
C GLU A 314 -11.52 5.53 -17.49
N ALA A 315 -11.36 5.70 -16.18
CA ALA A 315 -11.23 7.02 -15.59
C ALA A 315 -9.90 7.67 -15.95
N VAL A 316 -8.81 6.92 -15.95
CA VAL A 316 -7.49 7.40 -16.40
C VAL A 316 -7.53 7.74 -17.88
N SER A 317 -8.08 6.85 -18.74
CA SER A 317 -8.25 7.16 -20.16
C SER A 317 -9.01 8.48 -20.36
N PHE A 318 -10.13 8.62 -19.65
CA PHE A 318 -10.98 9.81 -19.73
C PHE A 318 -10.22 11.10 -19.35
N VAL A 319 -9.55 11.14 -18.19
CA VAL A 319 -8.88 12.37 -17.75
C VAL A 319 -7.67 12.73 -18.61
N VAL A 320 -7.03 11.74 -19.23
CA VAL A 320 -5.92 11.96 -20.19
C VAL A 320 -6.44 12.48 -21.51
N ASP A 321 -7.51 11.91 -22.07
CA ASP A 321 -8.13 12.33 -23.33
C ASP A 321 -8.63 13.78 -23.29
N HIS A 322 -9.10 14.19 -22.12
CA HIS A 322 -9.60 15.56 -21.92
C HIS A 322 -8.53 16.53 -21.38
N ASN A 323 -7.25 16.12 -21.35
CA ASN A 323 -6.12 16.92 -20.86
C ASN A 323 -6.29 17.46 -19.43
N LEU A 324 -7.03 16.74 -18.59
CA LEU A 324 -7.25 17.09 -17.18
C LEU A 324 -6.11 16.59 -16.29
N MET A 325 -5.60 15.41 -16.59
CA MET A 325 -4.43 14.82 -15.94
C MET A 325 -3.48 14.23 -16.99
N SER A 326 -2.20 14.20 -16.66
CA SER A 326 -1.17 13.55 -17.48
C SER A 326 -0.42 12.51 -16.64
N GLY A 327 0.40 11.70 -17.30
CA GLY A 327 1.34 10.82 -16.60
C GLY A 327 2.35 11.60 -15.76
N THR A 328 2.94 10.93 -14.81
CA THR A 328 4.11 11.41 -14.05
C THR A 328 5.41 11.25 -14.86
N SER A 329 5.36 10.37 -15.88
CA SER A 329 6.36 10.22 -16.92
C SER A 329 5.68 9.94 -18.26
N ALA A 330 6.47 9.73 -19.31
CA ALA A 330 5.94 9.35 -20.63
C ALA A 330 5.23 7.98 -20.62
N SER A 331 5.59 7.08 -19.69
CA SER A 331 5.08 5.71 -19.63
C SER A 331 4.40 5.33 -18.32
N THR A 332 4.30 6.24 -17.35
CA THR A 332 3.67 5.97 -16.04
C THR A 332 2.64 7.04 -15.69
N PHE A 333 1.49 6.62 -15.18
CA PHE A 333 0.44 7.49 -14.63
C PHE A 333 0.58 7.67 -13.12
N SER A 334 1.19 6.71 -12.43
CA SER A 334 1.33 6.61 -10.98
C SER A 334 -0.03 6.62 -10.25
N PRO A 335 -0.92 5.64 -10.55
CA PRO A 335 -2.32 5.65 -10.10
C PRO A 335 -2.46 5.64 -8.57
N ASN A 336 -1.56 5.00 -7.86
CA ASN A 336 -1.60 4.82 -6.41
C ASN A 336 -0.91 5.95 -5.62
N VAL A 337 -0.22 6.87 -6.31
CA VAL A 337 0.41 8.02 -5.65
C VAL A 337 -0.68 9.00 -5.18
N ALA A 338 -0.54 9.48 -3.94
CA ALA A 338 -1.43 10.48 -3.38
C ALA A 338 -1.39 11.79 -4.18
N LEU A 339 -2.54 12.37 -4.44
CA LEU A 339 -2.65 13.65 -5.14
C LEU A 339 -2.28 14.80 -4.19
N THR A 340 -1.43 15.72 -4.64
CA THR A 340 -1.13 16.91 -3.86
C THR A 340 -2.16 18.03 -4.13
N ARG A 341 -2.21 19.02 -3.21
CA ARG A 341 -3.10 20.18 -3.33
C ARG A 341 -2.83 21.00 -4.59
N VAL A 342 -1.56 21.15 -4.98
CA VAL A 342 -1.23 21.88 -6.24
C VAL A 342 -1.65 21.10 -7.48
N MET A 343 -1.57 19.77 -7.46
CA MET A 343 -2.08 18.93 -8.55
C MET A 343 -3.60 19.09 -8.70
N ALA A 344 -4.36 19.14 -7.60
CA ALA A 344 -5.79 19.38 -7.64
C ALA A 344 -6.12 20.78 -8.20
N ALA A 345 -5.40 21.81 -7.81
CA ALA A 345 -5.54 23.16 -8.39
C ALA A 345 -5.28 23.14 -9.91
N GLN A 346 -4.21 22.46 -10.34
CA GLN A 346 -3.84 22.36 -11.76
C GLN A 346 -4.91 21.64 -12.59
N ILE A 347 -5.53 20.60 -12.05
CA ILE A 347 -6.63 19.87 -12.71
C ILE A 347 -7.82 20.79 -12.94
N LEU A 348 -8.26 21.53 -11.93
CA LEU A 348 -9.40 22.45 -12.06
C LEU A 348 -9.09 23.65 -12.96
N TYR A 349 -7.86 24.13 -12.93
CA TYR A 349 -7.37 25.14 -13.84
C TYR A 349 -7.39 24.67 -15.29
N SER A 350 -6.96 23.41 -15.54
CA SER A 350 -7.06 22.78 -16.85
C SER A 350 -8.52 22.62 -17.30
N LEU A 351 -9.40 22.17 -16.39
CA LEU A 351 -10.84 22.06 -16.63
C LEU A 351 -11.49 23.39 -17.03
N SER A 352 -10.97 24.52 -16.52
CA SER A 352 -11.44 25.86 -16.84
C SER A 352 -10.82 26.46 -18.11
N GLY A 353 -10.06 25.68 -18.88
CA GLY A 353 -9.41 26.13 -20.11
C GLY A 353 -8.18 27.02 -19.88
N LYS A 354 -7.59 27.00 -18.69
CA LYS A 354 -6.37 27.74 -18.30
C LYS A 354 -6.47 29.25 -18.64
N PRO A 355 -7.43 29.98 -18.08
CA PRO A 355 -7.58 31.39 -18.35
C PRO A 355 -6.32 32.16 -17.91
N PRO A 356 -5.96 33.28 -18.57
CA PRO A 356 -4.80 34.08 -18.19
C PRO A 356 -4.87 34.53 -16.72
N VAL A 357 -3.75 34.41 -16.00
CA VAL A 357 -3.63 34.78 -14.60
C VAL A 357 -2.51 35.83 -14.44
N SER A 358 -2.78 36.86 -13.68
CA SER A 358 -1.72 37.75 -13.20
C SER A 358 -1.23 37.27 -11.85
N TYR A 359 0.04 36.95 -11.77
CA TYR A 359 0.64 36.48 -10.51
C TYR A 359 0.47 37.52 -9.41
N SER A 360 0.13 37.05 -8.22
CA SER A 360 0.15 37.82 -6.98
C SER A 360 0.74 36.96 -5.86
N ALA A 361 1.63 37.50 -5.06
CA ALA A 361 2.30 36.78 -3.96
C ALA A 361 1.35 36.58 -2.77
N VAL A 362 0.30 35.76 -2.96
CA VAL A 362 -0.71 35.49 -1.93
C VAL A 362 -0.20 34.49 -0.89
N TYR A 363 0.63 33.55 -1.32
CA TYR A 363 1.16 32.47 -0.48
C TYR A 363 2.67 32.44 -0.45
N LYS A 364 3.25 32.19 0.71
CA LYS A 364 4.71 32.23 0.94
C LYS A 364 5.45 31.07 0.25
N ASP A 365 4.74 29.94 0.02
CA ASP A 365 5.26 28.70 -0.57
C ASP A 365 4.95 28.58 -2.07
N VAL A 366 4.41 29.62 -2.70
CA VAL A 366 4.10 29.65 -4.15
C VAL A 366 5.00 30.66 -4.83
N SER A 367 6.02 30.16 -5.55
CA SER A 367 6.90 30.99 -6.37
C SER A 367 6.23 31.37 -7.70
N ALA A 368 6.52 32.54 -8.23
CA ALA A 368 6.01 32.98 -9.54
C ALA A 368 6.42 32.04 -10.68
N ASP A 369 7.61 31.45 -10.60
CA ASP A 369 8.17 30.57 -11.62
C ASP A 369 7.75 29.10 -11.48
N ALA A 370 6.96 28.77 -10.45
CA ALA A 370 6.51 27.41 -10.23
C ALA A 370 5.47 26.99 -11.28
N TRP A 371 5.55 25.75 -11.78
CA TRP A 371 4.64 25.23 -12.80
C TRP A 371 3.16 25.25 -12.40
N TYR A 372 2.88 25.32 -11.10
CA TYR A 372 1.53 25.38 -10.52
C TYR A 372 1.08 26.78 -10.14
N SER A 373 1.94 27.80 -10.32
CA SER A 373 1.70 29.16 -9.84
C SER A 373 0.37 29.71 -10.33
N ASP A 374 0.14 29.70 -11.65
CA ASP A 374 -1.09 30.19 -12.28
C ASP A 374 -2.32 29.46 -11.76
N ALA A 375 -2.23 28.13 -11.61
CA ALA A 375 -3.34 27.32 -11.13
C ALA A 375 -3.74 27.66 -9.69
N VAL A 376 -2.74 27.84 -8.82
CA VAL A 376 -2.97 28.18 -7.41
C VAL A 376 -3.57 29.58 -7.27
N ILE A 377 -3.00 30.57 -7.98
CA ILE A 377 -3.49 31.95 -7.93
C ILE A 377 -4.91 32.05 -8.53
N TRP A 378 -5.16 31.37 -9.66
CA TRP A 378 -6.49 31.28 -10.24
C TRP A 378 -7.51 30.66 -9.28
N ALA A 379 -7.18 29.52 -8.65
CA ALA A 379 -8.07 28.85 -7.71
C ALA A 379 -8.41 29.73 -6.50
N TYR A 380 -7.44 30.48 -6.00
CA TYR A 380 -7.64 31.46 -4.94
C TYR A 380 -8.54 32.62 -5.39
N GLN A 381 -8.25 33.27 -6.54
CA GLN A 381 -9.01 34.41 -7.06
C GLN A 381 -10.48 34.06 -7.36
N ASN A 382 -10.75 32.82 -7.69
CA ASN A 382 -12.11 32.32 -7.97
C ASN A 382 -12.81 31.72 -6.73
N GLY A 383 -12.18 31.74 -5.56
CA GLY A 383 -12.76 31.21 -4.32
C GLY A 383 -12.95 29.68 -4.31
N ILE A 384 -12.20 28.97 -5.17
CA ILE A 384 -12.29 27.49 -5.31
C ILE A 384 -11.42 26.80 -4.27
N MET A 385 -10.20 27.30 -4.08
CA MET A 385 -9.27 26.81 -3.08
C MET A 385 -8.66 27.96 -2.30
N SER A 386 -8.41 27.74 -1.00
CA SER A 386 -7.70 28.66 -0.13
C SER A 386 -6.49 27.96 0.51
N GLY A 387 -5.51 28.76 0.93
CA GLY A 387 -4.38 28.29 1.74
C GLY A 387 -4.73 28.22 3.22
N TYR A 388 -3.70 27.97 4.00
CA TYR A 388 -3.78 27.86 5.46
C TYR A 388 -3.63 29.24 6.15
N THR A 389 -4.05 29.30 7.40
CA THR A 389 -3.99 30.52 8.22
C THR A 389 -2.56 31.03 8.47
N ASN A 390 -1.54 30.18 8.29
CA ASN A 390 -0.12 30.55 8.38
C ASN A 390 0.42 31.28 7.12
N GLY A 391 -0.42 31.45 6.08
CA GLY A 391 -0.07 32.11 4.83
C GLY A 391 0.63 31.22 3.81
N THR A 392 0.52 29.90 3.93
CA THR A 392 0.97 28.93 2.92
C THR A 392 -0.21 28.31 2.19
N PHE A 393 0.02 27.85 0.97
CA PHE A 393 -0.96 27.04 0.21
C PHE A 393 -0.90 25.56 0.58
N GLY A 394 0.27 25.08 1.02
CA GLY A 394 0.54 23.66 1.25
C GLY A 394 0.84 22.91 -0.04
N VAL A 395 1.84 23.39 -0.78
CA VAL A 395 2.14 22.92 -2.16
C VAL A 395 2.44 21.43 -2.25
N ASN A 396 3.05 20.84 -1.22
CA ASN A 396 3.40 19.42 -1.16
C ASN A 396 2.41 18.60 -0.31
N ASP A 397 1.41 19.23 0.30
CA ASP A 397 0.47 18.52 1.14
C ASP A 397 -0.44 17.66 0.28
N VAL A 398 -0.66 16.43 0.72
CA VAL A 398 -1.63 15.53 0.08
C VAL A 398 -3.06 16.02 0.33
N ILE A 399 -3.92 15.83 -0.67
CA ILE A 399 -5.32 16.24 -0.58
C ILE A 399 -6.17 15.08 -0.05
N THR A 400 -7.11 15.38 0.86
CA THR A 400 -8.03 14.40 1.37
C THR A 400 -9.28 14.26 0.50
N ARG A 401 -10.01 13.16 0.67
CA ARG A 401 -11.26 12.88 -0.06
C ARG A 401 -12.33 13.95 0.22
N GLU A 402 -12.47 14.41 1.48
CA GLU A 402 -13.40 15.49 1.83
C GLU A 402 -12.97 16.84 1.23
N GLN A 403 -11.65 17.07 1.09
CA GLN A 403 -11.14 18.28 0.44
C GLN A 403 -11.44 18.27 -1.07
N ILE A 404 -11.32 17.11 -1.76
CA ILE A 404 -11.72 17.01 -3.17
C ILE A 404 -13.22 17.29 -3.33
N ALA A 405 -14.08 16.71 -2.48
CA ALA A 405 -15.51 17.03 -2.50
C ALA A 405 -15.75 18.53 -2.35
N THR A 406 -15.04 19.17 -1.41
CA THR A 406 -15.19 20.60 -1.12
C THR A 406 -14.76 21.47 -2.29
N ILE A 407 -13.65 21.16 -2.95
CA ILE A 407 -13.19 21.96 -4.09
C ILE A 407 -14.07 21.76 -5.33
N LEU A 408 -14.58 20.55 -5.58
CA LEU A 408 -15.54 20.30 -6.67
C LEU A 408 -16.88 20.99 -6.40
N TYR A 409 -17.34 21.00 -5.17
CA TYR A 409 -18.54 21.72 -4.75
C TYR A 409 -18.36 23.25 -4.93
N SER A 410 -17.22 23.80 -4.51
CA SER A 410 -16.91 25.22 -4.70
C SER A 410 -16.79 25.61 -6.17
N TYR A 411 -16.16 24.73 -6.97
CA TYR A 411 -16.09 24.88 -8.42
C TYR A 411 -17.47 24.88 -9.05
N SER A 412 -18.33 23.95 -8.69
CA SER A 412 -19.70 23.85 -9.16
C SER A 412 -20.50 25.12 -8.87
N ASN A 413 -20.46 25.61 -7.64
CA ASN A 413 -21.12 26.88 -7.26
C ASN A 413 -20.60 28.06 -8.05
N ARG A 414 -19.27 28.12 -8.27
CA ARG A 414 -18.64 29.22 -9.03
C ARG A 414 -19.12 29.28 -10.48
N TYR A 415 -19.40 28.11 -11.08
CA TYR A 415 -19.81 28.00 -12.48
C TYR A 415 -21.31 27.70 -12.70
N GLY A 416 -22.11 27.83 -11.63
CA GLY A 416 -23.56 27.74 -11.70
C GLY A 416 -24.10 26.31 -11.91
N VAL A 417 -23.29 25.28 -11.60
CA VAL A 417 -23.76 23.90 -11.59
C VAL A 417 -24.65 23.68 -10.37
N ASP A 418 -25.77 22.97 -10.54
CA ASP A 418 -26.70 22.68 -9.45
C ASP A 418 -26.03 21.82 -8.35
N THR A 419 -26.02 22.36 -7.15
CA THR A 419 -25.47 21.71 -5.94
C THR A 419 -26.54 21.43 -4.88
N SER A 420 -27.81 21.47 -5.26
CA SER A 420 -28.94 21.32 -4.31
C SER A 420 -29.22 19.89 -3.90
N SER A 421 -28.81 18.88 -4.69
CA SER A 421 -29.01 17.47 -4.41
C SER A 421 -28.09 17.01 -3.28
N LEU A 422 -28.64 16.65 -2.13
CA LEU A 422 -27.89 16.22 -0.94
C LEU A 422 -28.36 14.85 -0.46
N GLN A 423 -27.44 13.94 -0.13
CA GLN A 423 -27.75 12.64 0.45
C GLN A 423 -27.38 12.61 1.92
N ASN A 424 -28.25 12.00 2.73
CA ASN A 424 -27.92 11.71 4.14
C ASN A 424 -26.81 10.64 4.21
N LEU A 425 -25.81 10.90 5.04
CA LEU A 425 -24.62 10.04 5.18
C LEU A 425 -24.70 9.06 6.37
N ASN A 426 -25.87 8.92 7.03
CA ASN A 426 -26.04 8.10 8.24
C ASN A 426 -25.70 6.60 8.05
N LYS A 427 -25.67 6.11 6.80
CA LYS A 427 -25.25 4.73 6.52
C LYS A 427 -23.75 4.51 6.72
N TYR A 428 -22.96 5.59 6.74
CA TYR A 428 -21.51 5.52 6.91
C TYR A 428 -21.12 5.72 8.37
N THR A 429 -20.46 4.74 8.94
CA THR A 429 -20.06 4.71 10.35
C THR A 429 -19.07 5.80 10.74
N ASP A 430 -18.35 6.33 9.76
CA ASP A 430 -17.36 7.39 9.90
C ASP A 430 -17.84 8.77 9.44
N ALA A 431 -19.14 8.95 9.20
CA ALA A 431 -19.70 10.24 8.80
C ALA A 431 -19.44 11.35 9.85
N SER A 432 -19.32 11.00 11.12
CA SER A 432 -18.96 11.94 12.20
C SER A 432 -17.52 12.46 12.13
N LYS A 433 -16.64 11.80 11.36
CA LYS A 433 -15.25 12.23 11.12
C LYS A 433 -15.14 13.29 10.03
N ILE A 434 -16.22 13.58 9.29
CA ILE A 434 -16.23 14.63 8.27
C ILE A 434 -16.07 16.00 8.96
N SER A 435 -15.11 16.78 8.49
CA SER A 435 -14.89 18.14 8.98
C SER A 435 -16.12 19.01 8.73
N SER A 436 -16.44 19.93 9.64
CA SER A 436 -17.65 20.75 9.58
C SER A 436 -17.83 21.50 8.27
N TYR A 437 -16.73 21.98 7.64
CA TYR A 437 -16.76 22.66 6.36
C TYR A 437 -17.10 21.74 5.18
N ALA A 438 -16.85 20.43 5.33
CA ALA A 438 -16.96 19.45 4.26
C ALA A 438 -18.29 18.65 4.30
N VAL A 439 -19.13 18.84 5.31
CA VAL A 439 -20.39 18.06 5.48
C VAL A 439 -21.30 18.21 4.27
N THR A 440 -21.67 19.43 3.89
CA THR A 440 -22.52 19.69 2.72
C THR A 440 -21.85 19.26 1.41
N PRO A 441 -20.58 19.60 1.13
CA PRO A 441 -19.85 19.07 -0.02
C PRO A 441 -19.86 17.54 -0.12
N MET A 442 -19.64 16.82 0.97
CA MET A 442 -19.67 15.36 0.98
C MET A 442 -21.08 14.79 0.73
N GLN A 443 -22.10 15.38 1.32
CA GLN A 443 -23.50 15.02 1.05
C GLN A 443 -23.84 15.20 -0.44
N TRP A 444 -23.43 16.30 -1.04
CA TRP A 444 -23.60 16.57 -2.46
C TRP A 444 -22.80 15.58 -3.34
N ALA A 445 -21.53 15.35 -3.02
CA ALA A 445 -20.68 14.47 -3.80
C ALA A 445 -21.17 13.02 -3.79
N VAL A 446 -21.69 12.55 -2.66
CA VAL A 446 -22.31 11.22 -2.55
C VAL A 446 -23.66 11.15 -3.27
N ALA A 447 -24.49 12.19 -3.17
CA ALA A 447 -25.78 12.26 -3.85
C ALA A 447 -25.64 12.17 -5.40
N ASN A 448 -24.56 12.72 -5.93
CA ASN A 448 -24.28 12.77 -7.37
C ASN A 448 -23.32 11.67 -7.85
N GLY A 449 -23.00 10.68 -7.01
CA GLY A 449 -22.12 9.56 -7.37
C GLY A 449 -20.66 9.95 -7.64
N ILE A 450 -20.24 11.16 -7.23
CA ILE A 450 -18.89 11.67 -7.42
C ILE A 450 -17.94 10.95 -6.46
N ILE A 451 -18.39 10.76 -5.22
CA ILE A 451 -17.68 10.02 -4.18
C ILE A 451 -18.56 8.86 -3.72
N SER A 452 -17.99 7.67 -3.73
CA SER A 452 -18.54 6.48 -3.06
C SER A 452 -17.73 6.17 -1.80
N GLY A 453 -18.26 5.30 -0.94
CA GLY A 453 -17.49 4.77 0.18
C GLY A 453 -16.29 3.94 -0.31
N ARG A 454 -15.22 3.90 0.46
CA ARG A 454 -14.16 2.89 0.24
C ARG A 454 -14.67 1.49 0.58
N THR A 455 -15.63 1.42 1.50
CA THR A 455 -16.45 0.23 1.76
C THR A 455 -17.93 0.59 1.67
N SER A 456 -18.81 -0.40 1.79
CA SER A 456 -20.27 -0.17 1.86
C SER A 456 -20.69 0.74 3.02
N THR A 457 -19.88 0.83 4.08
CA THR A 457 -20.19 1.51 5.34
C THR A 457 -19.21 2.60 5.74
N THR A 458 -18.14 2.87 5.00
CA THR A 458 -17.13 3.90 5.33
C THR A 458 -16.82 4.81 4.14
N LEU A 459 -16.70 6.11 4.38
CA LEU A 459 -16.32 7.14 3.40
C LEU A 459 -14.83 7.44 3.40
N VAL A 460 -14.17 7.28 4.54
CA VAL A 460 -12.77 7.67 4.81
C VAL A 460 -12.52 9.14 4.43
N PRO A 461 -13.26 10.12 5.00
CA PRO A 461 -13.27 11.50 4.53
C PRO A 461 -11.90 12.19 4.62
N GLN A 462 -11.14 11.90 5.67
CA GLN A 462 -9.81 12.46 5.91
C GLN A 462 -8.68 11.63 5.29
N GLY A 463 -8.98 10.49 4.66
CA GLY A 463 -8.00 9.70 3.92
C GLY A 463 -7.51 10.45 2.69
N SER A 464 -6.22 10.29 2.37
CA SER A 464 -5.62 10.84 1.15
C SER A 464 -6.29 10.26 -0.07
N ALA A 465 -6.51 11.07 -1.09
CA ALA A 465 -7.00 10.61 -2.38
C ALA A 465 -5.82 10.31 -3.31
N THR A 466 -5.83 9.13 -3.91
CA THR A 466 -4.84 8.77 -4.93
C THR A 466 -5.16 9.42 -6.27
N ARG A 467 -4.19 9.42 -7.20
CA ARG A 467 -4.39 9.93 -8.56
C ARG A 467 -5.46 9.16 -9.31
N ALA A 468 -5.55 7.83 -9.12
CA ALA A 468 -6.62 7.00 -9.68
C ALA A 468 -7.99 7.35 -9.10
N GLU A 469 -8.11 7.49 -7.78
CA GLU A 469 -9.36 7.92 -7.14
C GLU A 469 -9.81 9.31 -7.63
N CYS A 470 -8.86 10.24 -7.77
CA CYS A 470 -9.16 11.57 -8.30
C CYS A 470 -9.64 11.51 -9.75
N ALA A 471 -9.02 10.69 -10.60
CA ALA A 471 -9.47 10.48 -11.99
C ALA A 471 -10.91 9.95 -12.03
N ALA A 472 -11.24 8.98 -11.16
CA ALA A 472 -12.59 8.42 -11.06
C ALA A 472 -13.61 9.46 -10.57
N MET A 473 -13.27 10.24 -9.54
CA MET A 473 -14.13 11.33 -9.04
C MET A 473 -14.37 12.40 -10.10
N LEU A 474 -13.35 12.79 -10.86
CA LEU A 474 -13.48 13.77 -11.95
C LEU A 474 -14.34 13.25 -13.09
N ARG A 475 -14.13 12.00 -13.51
CA ARG A 475 -14.97 11.36 -14.54
C ARG A 475 -16.43 11.34 -14.09
N SER A 476 -16.70 10.86 -12.87
CA SER A 476 -18.07 10.83 -12.33
C SER A 476 -18.69 12.23 -12.23
N TYR A 477 -17.91 13.21 -11.79
CA TYR A 477 -18.34 14.61 -11.71
C TYR A 477 -18.74 15.14 -13.08
N LEU A 478 -17.90 15.02 -14.09
CA LEU A 478 -18.15 15.58 -15.43
C LEU A 478 -19.29 14.88 -16.15
N ILE A 479 -19.45 13.57 -15.98
CA ILE A 479 -20.60 12.82 -16.50
C ILE A 479 -21.89 13.27 -15.79
N GLY A 480 -21.86 13.38 -14.45
CA GLY A 480 -23.03 13.74 -13.64
C GLY A 480 -23.57 15.15 -13.91
N ILE A 481 -22.71 16.10 -14.24
CA ILE A 481 -23.13 17.48 -14.58
C ILE A 481 -23.47 17.68 -16.06
N GLY A 482 -23.35 16.64 -16.90
CA GLY A 482 -23.55 16.78 -18.35
C GLY A 482 -22.58 17.77 -19.00
N SER A 483 -21.29 17.68 -18.62
CA SER A 483 -20.28 18.64 -19.07
C SER A 483 -20.18 18.75 -20.58
N PRO A 484 -20.06 19.98 -21.14
CA PRO A 484 -19.83 20.16 -22.59
C PRO A 484 -18.52 19.53 -23.08
N LEU A 485 -17.60 19.17 -22.20
CA LEU A 485 -16.40 18.38 -22.53
C LEU A 485 -16.73 16.95 -23.00
N LEU A 486 -17.98 16.52 -22.85
CA LEU A 486 -18.47 15.20 -23.31
C LEU A 486 -19.15 15.24 -24.67
N ALA A 487 -19.34 16.41 -25.24
CA ALA A 487 -19.88 16.64 -26.57
C ALA A 487 -18.75 16.77 -27.59
#